data_dc8c0b82cf952a70b2603c64cc7cc64a
#
_entry.id   dc8c0b82cf952a70b2603c64cc7cc64a
#
_cell.length_a   1.000
_cell.length_b   1.000
_cell.length_c   1.000
_cell.angle_alpha   90.00
_cell.angle_beta   90.00
_cell.angle_gamma   90.00
#
_symmetry.space_group_name_H-M   'P 1'
#
loop_
_entity.id
_entity.type
_entity.pdbx_description
1 polymer ?
#
loop_
_entity_poly.entity_id
_entity_poly.type
_entity_poly.pdbx_seq_one_letter_code
_entity_poly.pdbx_strand_id
1 'polypeptide(L)'
;GLITIYNGQEKVQELIKNTRFETPDGLLFRIHDSVKVPAGTKTNPGQLQITAYADAGGEKYNIGPSTFTLPGLKGSAAYELVYAKSTGSMAGGFSGVRPSVSEKTREAQAATIEAGLKKDLTEEVASKLKEGYVLVPGSIFISYAPLPSTAGAEGKVQVQEKGTATAFIFPKDGLAKAIAYRSVGTYAGQNVTLETAEGLTLTPKNGETPTPSSSAFVFNLEGKASIVWVVDPTKIAGSVAGKSRQASNTILAGFPEVDKAVLSLKPFWAGTMPEDPAEIKVTVEKAKGE
;
A
#
# COMPACT_ATOMS: atom_id res chain seq x y z
N GLY A 1 6.94 19.42 15.59
CA GLY A 1 6.57 19.25 14.19
C GLY A 1 7.76 19.39 13.26
N LEU A 2 7.58 19.01 11.97
CA LEU A 2 8.61 19.12 10.96
C LEU A 2 8.67 20.53 10.38
N ILE A 3 9.89 21.06 10.30
CA ILE A 3 10.19 22.34 9.63
C ILE A 3 11.27 22.11 8.57
N THR A 4 11.21 22.87 7.49
CA THR A 4 12.28 22.96 6.49
C THR A 4 13.00 24.28 6.68
N ILE A 5 14.32 24.23 6.95
CA ILE A 5 15.18 25.41 7.07
C ILE A 5 15.72 25.72 5.69
N TYR A 6 15.72 26.99 5.33
CA TYR A 6 16.20 27.54 4.07
C TYR A 6 17.42 28.43 4.34
N ASN A 7 18.49 28.22 3.57
CA ASN A 7 19.71 29.02 3.65
C ASN A 7 20.02 29.64 2.29
N GLY A 8 19.78 30.93 2.17
CA GLY A 8 20.06 31.72 0.97
C GLY A 8 21.48 32.27 0.88
N GLN A 9 22.40 31.79 1.74
CA GLN A 9 23.81 32.20 1.74
C GLN A 9 24.65 31.20 0.91
N GLU A 10 25.70 31.70 0.27
CA GLU A 10 26.69 30.88 -0.48
C GLU A 10 27.61 30.04 0.43
N LYS A 11 27.36 30.04 1.71
CA LYS A 11 28.10 29.26 2.72
C LYS A 11 27.15 28.41 3.57
N VAL A 12 27.65 27.30 4.10
CA VAL A 12 26.95 26.45 5.03
C VAL A 12 26.61 27.25 6.30
N GLN A 13 25.36 27.15 6.75
CA GLN A 13 24.92 27.73 8.01
C GLN A 13 24.91 26.66 9.10
N GLU A 14 25.76 26.80 10.09
CA GLU A 14 25.67 25.99 11.31
C GLU A 14 24.65 26.59 12.27
N LEU A 15 23.76 25.70 12.75
CA LEU A 15 22.80 26.00 13.81
C LEU A 15 23.09 25.07 14.98
N ILE A 16 23.38 25.64 16.13
CA ILE A 16 23.72 24.89 17.34
C ILE A 16 22.46 24.33 17.99
N LYS A 17 22.64 23.32 18.83
CA LYS A 17 21.61 22.80 19.74
C LYS A 17 20.89 23.95 20.44
N ASN A 18 19.57 23.83 20.58
CA ASN A 18 18.68 24.84 21.17
C ASN A 18 18.56 26.15 20.35
N THR A 19 18.99 26.18 19.09
CA THR A 19 18.68 27.31 18.20
C THR A 19 17.18 27.58 18.18
N ARG A 20 16.81 28.85 18.36
CA ARG A 20 15.43 29.32 18.43
C ARG A 20 14.88 29.65 17.04
N PHE A 21 13.66 29.25 16.84
CA PHE A 21 12.83 29.55 15.66
C PHE A 21 11.57 30.25 16.16
N GLU A 22 11.30 31.44 15.70
CA GLU A 22 10.20 32.30 16.16
C GLU A 22 9.15 32.44 15.06
N THR A 23 7.89 32.18 15.41
CA THR A 23 6.75 32.44 14.53
C THR A 23 6.43 33.94 14.49
N PRO A 24 5.63 34.43 13.52
CA PRO A 24 5.15 35.81 13.49
C PRO A 24 4.41 36.23 14.77
N ASP A 25 3.73 35.28 15.43
CA ASP A 25 3.01 35.49 16.68
C ASP A 25 3.89 35.40 17.92
N GLY A 26 5.23 35.31 17.76
CA GLY A 26 6.21 35.29 18.86
C GLY A 26 6.32 33.95 19.57
N LEU A 27 5.77 32.86 19.05
CA LEU A 27 5.95 31.53 19.63
C LEU A 27 7.34 30.99 19.28
N LEU A 28 8.05 30.49 20.30
CA LEU A 28 9.38 29.95 20.15
C LEU A 28 9.40 28.45 20.08
N PHE A 29 10.15 27.94 19.10
CA PHE A 29 10.48 26.52 18.92
C PHE A 29 11.99 26.35 18.92
N ARG A 30 12.48 25.14 19.23
CA ARG A 30 13.92 24.83 19.28
C ARG A 30 14.21 23.50 18.58
N ILE A 31 15.44 23.36 18.11
CA ILE A 31 16.01 22.08 17.68
C ILE A 31 16.82 21.46 18.83
N HIS A 32 16.81 20.13 18.92
CA HIS A 32 17.50 19.42 20.00
C HIS A 32 18.95 19.06 19.65
N ASP A 33 19.31 19.08 18.38
CA ASP A 33 20.64 18.76 17.89
C ASP A 33 21.21 19.90 17.05
N SER A 34 22.54 19.98 16.99
CA SER A 34 23.24 20.91 16.09
C SER A 34 23.14 20.38 14.66
N VAL A 35 22.89 21.26 13.69
CA VAL A 35 22.73 20.91 12.28
C VAL A 35 23.48 21.85 11.35
N LYS A 36 23.81 21.37 10.15
CA LYS A 36 24.45 22.15 9.09
C LYS A 36 23.48 22.27 7.93
N VAL A 37 23.00 23.48 7.67
CA VAL A 37 22.12 23.76 6.53
C VAL A 37 23.01 24.04 5.32
N PRO A 38 22.84 23.31 4.21
CA PRO A 38 23.65 23.48 3.02
C PRO A 38 23.67 24.95 2.51
N ALA A 39 24.74 25.30 1.83
CA ALA A 39 24.81 26.57 1.12
C ALA A 39 23.77 26.62 0.00
N GLY A 40 23.36 27.84 -0.36
CA GLY A 40 22.45 28.09 -1.47
C GLY A 40 22.55 29.53 -1.95
N THR A 41 21.56 30.00 -2.65
CA THR A 41 21.43 31.39 -3.07
C THR A 41 20.06 31.92 -2.65
N LYS A 42 19.85 33.21 -2.73
CA LYS A 42 18.55 33.83 -2.40
C LYS A 42 17.41 33.27 -3.27
N THR A 43 17.71 32.93 -4.51
CA THR A 43 16.74 32.38 -5.48
C THR A 43 16.62 30.85 -5.41
N ASN A 44 17.67 30.17 -4.93
CA ASN A 44 17.68 28.72 -4.77
C ASN A 44 18.37 28.37 -3.44
N PRO A 45 17.69 28.52 -2.30
CA PRO A 45 18.26 28.29 -0.99
C PRO A 45 18.57 26.83 -0.73
N GLY A 46 19.68 26.57 -0.05
CA GLY A 46 19.97 25.26 0.53
C GLY A 46 18.89 24.89 1.55
N GLN A 47 18.52 23.61 1.63
CA GLN A 47 17.39 23.16 2.43
C GLN A 47 17.80 22.02 3.35
N LEU A 48 17.22 22.02 4.56
CA LEU A 48 17.34 20.93 5.52
C LEU A 48 16.02 20.77 6.28
N GLN A 49 15.45 19.56 6.27
CA GLN A 49 14.26 19.25 7.03
C GLN A 49 14.64 18.63 8.37
N ILE A 50 14.05 19.14 9.44
CA ILE A 50 14.29 18.70 10.82
C ILE A 50 13.03 18.80 11.67
N THR A 51 13.06 18.18 12.84
CA THR A 51 12.00 18.35 13.86
C THR A 51 12.31 19.53 14.77
N ALA A 52 11.35 20.44 14.90
CA ALA A 52 11.38 21.50 15.91
C ALA A 52 10.38 21.21 17.03
N TYR A 53 10.76 21.59 18.24
CA TYR A 53 10.00 21.37 19.47
C TYR A 53 9.62 22.70 20.10
N ALA A 54 8.43 22.77 20.69
CA ALA A 54 8.00 23.96 21.42
C ALA A 54 8.97 24.30 22.58
N ASP A 55 9.23 25.57 22.79
CA ASP A 55 10.11 26.07 23.88
C ASP A 55 9.50 25.84 25.27
N ALA A 56 8.17 25.74 25.33
CA ALA A 56 7.43 25.44 26.56
C ALA A 56 6.22 24.53 26.26
N GLY A 57 5.68 23.92 27.31
CA GLY A 57 4.42 23.18 27.21
C GLY A 57 3.24 24.13 26.98
N GLY A 58 2.22 23.64 26.29
CA GLY A 58 0.95 24.32 26.11
C GLY A 58 0.31 24.15 24.75
N GLU A 59 -1.02 24.14 24.74
CA GLU A 59 -1.81 23.98 23.52
C GLU A 59 -1.63 25.13 22.52
N LYS A 60 -1.19 26.31 22.99
CA LYS A 60 -0.88 27.47 22.14
C LYS A 60 0.18 27.18 21.07
N TYR A 61 1.01 26.14 21.28
CA TYR A 61 2.01 25.71 20.32
C TYR A 61 1.46 24.73 19.25
N ASN A 62 0.19 24.34 19.36
CA ASN A 62 -0.50 23.57 18.33
C ASN A 62 -1.00 24.53 17.24
N ILE A 63 -0.13 24.84 16.29
CA ILE A 63 -0.40 25.83 15.25
C ILE A 63 -0.43 25.15 13.86
N GLY A 64 -1.13 25.75 12.92
CA GLY A 64 -1.08 25.36 11.50
C GLY A 64 0.30 25.59 10.88
N PRO A 65 0.42 25.38 9.55
CA PRO A 65 1.61 25.72 8.81
C PRO A 65 2.03 27.17 9.04
N SER A 66 3.33 27.39 9.31
CA SER A 66 3.85 28.71 9.66
C SER A 66 5.24 28.96 9.08
N THR A 67 5.66 30.22 9.10
CA THR A 67 7.03 30.65 8.81
C THR A 67 7.75 30.95 10.12
N PHE A 68 9.08 30.81 10.11
CA PHE A 68 9.90 31.03 11.30
C PHE A 68 11.11 31.88 10.95
N THR A 69 11.41 32.86 11.78
CA THR A 69 12.68 33.58 11.79
C THR A 69 13.63 32.97 12.81
N LEU A 70 14.92 33.30 12.73
CA LEU A 70 15.93 32.86 13.68
C LEU A 70 16.42 34.08 14.49
N PRO A 71 15.87 34.34 15.68
CA PRO A 71 16.22 35.52 16.49
C PRO A 71 17.70 35.64 16.79
N GLY A 72 18.40 34.49 16.90
CA GLY A 72 19.84 34.44 17.13
C GLY A 72 20.69 35.01 16.00
N LEU A 73 20.14 35.23 14.82
CA LEU A 73 20.81 35.82 13.67
C LEU A 73 20.49 37.31 13.50
N LYS A 74 19.62 37.88 14.34
CA LYS A 74 19.19 39.26 14.27
C LYS A 74 20.41 40.21 14.32
N GLY A 75 20.45 41.16 13.44
CA GLY A 75 21.58 42.10 13.32
C GLY A 75 22.74 41.61 12.43
N SER A 76 22.66 40.38 11.90
CA SER A 76 23.60 39.86 10.90
C SER A 76 23.00 39.84 9.50
N ALA A 77 23.86 39.80 8.48
CA ALA A 77 23.42 39.64 7.09
C ALA A 77 22.68 38.31 6.82
N ALA A 78 22.86 37.33 7.71
CA ALA A 78 22.21 36.05 7.61
C ALA A 78 20.73 36.08 8.03
N TYR A 79 20.28 37.06 8.77
CA TYR A 79 18.94 37.11 9.35
C TYR A 79 17.80 37.02 8.31
N GLU A 80 17.98 37.71 7.19
CA GLU A 80 16.98 37.71 6.10
C GLU A 80 17.16 36.55 5.10
N LEU A 81 18.34 35.91 5.15
CA LEU A 81 18.68 34.84 4.21
C LEU A 81 18.44 33.43 4.78
N VAL A 82 18.31 33.33 6.12
CA VAL A 82 18.09 32.06 6.82
C VAL A 82 16.76 32.10 7.55
N TYR A 83 15.85 31.25 7.14
CA TYR A 83 14.50 31.14 7.70
C TYR A 83 14.02 29.71 7.67
N ALA A 84 12.88 29.41 8.30
CA ALA A 84 12.26 28.08 8.19
C ALA A 84 10.75 28.18 7.88
N LYS A 85 10.20 27.08 7.38
CA LYS A 85 8.76 26.93 7.16
C LYS A 85 8.31 25.55 7.58
N SER A 86 7.10 25.45 8.12
CA SER A 86 6.38 24.18 8.23
C SER A 86 5.29 24.11 7.18
N THR A 87 5.15 22.97 6.53
CA THR A 87 4.05 22.67 5.60
C THR A 87 2.92 21.92 6.29
N GLY A 88 3.23 21.28 7.43
CA GLY A 88 2.28 20.60 8.31
C GLY A 88 2.07 21.35 9.61
N SER A 89 1.06 20.94 10.37
CA SER A 89 0.77 21.49 11.69
C SER A 89 1.82 21.11 12.71
N MET A 90 2.13 22.04 13.61
CA MET A 90 2.86 21.78 14.85
C MET A 90 1.83 21.25 15.86
N ALA A 91 2.05 20.06 16.41
CA ALA A 91 1.08 19.38 17.28
C ALA A 91 1.75 18.73 18.49
N GLY A 92 0.94 18.32 19.48
CA GLY A 92 1.43 17.67 20.71
C GLY A 92 1.74 18.64 21.85
N GLY A 93 1.51 19.95 21.65
CA GLY A 93 1.61 20.96 22.72
C GLY A 93 0.53 20.72 23.78
N PHE A 94 0.96 20.54 25.03
CA PHE A 94 0.08 20.34 26.17
C PHE A 94 0.73 20.90 27.44
N SER A 95 -0.09 21.42 28.35
CA SER A 95 0.35 21.85 29.68
C SER A 95 -0.69 21.38 30.70
N GLY A 96 -0.27 20.59 31.67
CA GLY A 96 -1.13 20.02 32.69
C GLY A 96 -0.72 18.62 33.12
N VAL A 97 -1.58 17.96 33.88
CA VAL A 97 -1.42 16.56 34.28
C VAL A 97 -2.09 15.67 33.24
N ARG A 98 -1.31 14.82 32.61
CA ARG A 98 -1.89 13.73 31.77
C ARG A 98 -1.93 12.45 32.58
N PRO A 99 -3.06 11.73 32.53
CA PRO A 99 -3.09 10.37 33.04
C PRO A 99 -2.01 9.55 32.33
N SER A 100 -1.21 8.82 33.09
CA SER A 100 -0.18 7.94 32.54
C SER A 100 -0.16 6.60 33.25
N VAL A 101 0.25 5.57 32.54
CA VAL A 101 0.53 4.24 33.08
C VAL A 101 2.03 3.97 32.99
N SER A 102 2.52 3.03 33.79
CA SER A 102 3.90 2.57 33.64
C SER A 102 4.13 1.97 32.26
N GLU A 103 5.36 2.11 31.71
CA GLU A 103 5.71 1.58 30.38
C GLU A 103 5.39 0.08 30.30
N LYS A 104 5.75 -0.70 31.31
CA LYS A 104 5.44 -2.13 31.38
C LYS A 104 3.93 -2.42 31.28
N THR A 105 3.09 -1.62 31.94
CA THR A 105 1.63 -1.79 31.88
C THR A 105 1.11 -1.39 30.49
N ARG A 106 1.67 -0.34 29.91
CA ARG A 106 1.32 0.13 28.56
C ARG A 106 1.62 -0.93 27.51
N GLU A 107 2.82 -1.51 27.53
CA GLU A 107 3.24 -2.58 26.62
C GLU A 107 2.33 -3.82 26.71
N ALA A 108 2.00 -4.25 27.95
CA ALA A 108 1.11 -5.38 28.15
C ALA A 108 -0.31 -5.14 27.61
N GLN A 109 -0.83 -3.92 27.74
CA GLN A 109 -2.13 -3.54 27.19
C GLN A 109 -2.07 -3.33 25.69
N ALA A 110 -1.00 -2.73 25.18
CA ALA A 110 -0.77 -2.54 23.74
C ALA A 110 -0.84 -3.88 22.99
N ALA A 111 -0.15 -4.90 23.45
CA ALA A 111 -0.18 -6.22 22.83
C ALA A 111 -1.60 -6.79 22.67
N THR A 112 -2.46 -6.57 23.68
CA THR A 112 -3.87 -7.00 23.63
C THR A 112 -4.68 -6.20 22.62
N ILE A 113 -4.48 -4.87 22.61
CA ILE A 113 -5.16 -3.96 21.67
C ILE A 113 -4.72 -4.25 20.23
N GLU A 114 -3.43 -4.45 20.00
CA GLU A 114 -2.85 -4.78 18.70
C GLU A 114 -3.39 -6.09 18.14
N ALA A 115 -3.56 -7.11 18.99
CA ALA A 115 -4.15 -8.38 18.58
C ALA A 115 -5.62 -8.20 18.11
N GLY A 116 -6.40 -7.36 18.81
CA GLY A 116 -7.74 -6.98 18.38
C GLY A 116 -7.73 -6.20 17.07
N LEU A 117 -6.92 -5.13 17.01
CA LEU A 117 -6.78 -4.31 15.80
C LEU A 117 -6.32 -5.12 14.59
N LYS A 118 -5.43 -6.08 14.77
CA LYS A 118 -4.98 -6.96 13.68
C LYS A 118 -6.14 -7.73 13.09
N LYS A 119 -6.99 -8.30 13.92
CA LYS A 119 -8.17 -9.03 13.47
C LYS A 119 -9.13 -8.11 12.70
N ASP A 120 -9.53 -7.01 13.33
CA ASP A 120 -10.50 -6.07 12.76
C ASP A 120 -10.02 -5.48 11.43
N LEU A 121 -8.75 -5.04 11.37
CA LEU A 121 -8.15 -4.50 10.16
C LEU A 121 -8.04 -5.54 9.04
N THR A 122 -7.74 -6.79 9.38
CA THR A 122 -7.68 -7.88 8.38
C THR A 122 -9.06 -8.16 7.81
N GLU A 123 -10.09 -8.22 8.65
CA GLU A 123 -11.48 -8.40 8.23
C GLU A 123 -11.97 -7.20 7.40
N GLU A 124 -11.62 -5.99 7.79
CA GLU A 124 -11.96 -4.78 7.04
C GLU A 124 -11.32 -4.77 5.63
N VAL A 125 -10.04 -5.12 5.53
CA VAL A 125 -9.34 -5.24 4.24
C VAL A 125 -10.02 -6.29 3.36
N ALA A 126 -10.36 -7.46 3.92
CA ALA A 126 -11.04 -8.52 3.18
C ALA A 126 -12.42 -8.07 2.68
N SER A 127 -13.17 -7.34 3.50
CA SER A 127 -14.52 -6.83 3.14
C SER A 127 -14.49 -5.79 2.02
N LYS A 128 -13.38 -5.05 1.89
CA LYS A 128 -13.18 -4.02 0.86
C LYS A 128 -12.55 -4.55 -0.43
N LEU A 129 -12.27 -5.86 -0.50
CA LEU A 129 -11.67 -6.47 -1.68
C LEU A 129 -12.62 -6.35 -2.88
N LYS A 130 -12.11 -5.75 -3.95
CA LYS A 130 -12.88 -5.58 -5.20
C LYS A 130 -13.02 -6.91 -5.94
N GLU A 131 -14.12 -7.08 -6.65
CA GLU A 131 -14.30 -8.20 -7.57
C GLU A 131 -13.16 -8.27 -8.59
N GLY A 132 -12.74 -9.47 -8.95
CA GLY A 132 -11.62 -9.69 -9.86
C GLY A 132 -10.23 -9.58 -9.22
N TYR A 133 -10.15 -9.26 -7.92
CA TYR A 133 -8.89 -9.22 -7.17
C TYR A 133 -8.83 -10.34 -6.13
N VAL A 134 -7.63 -10.63 -5.66
CA VAL A 134 -7.36 -11.61 -4.62
C VAL A 134 -6.34 -11.07 -3.62
N LEU A 135 -6.54 -11.42 -2.36
CA LEU A 135 -5.55 -11.29 -1.29
C LEU A 135 -4.79 -12.61 -1.18
N VAL A 136 -3.49 -12.52 -1.12
CA VAL A 136 -2.62 -13.66 -0.86
C VAL A 136 -2.21 -13.64 0.61
N PRO A 137 -2.17 -14.77 1.33
CA PRO A 137 -1.61 -14.84 2.67
C PRO A 137 -0.24 -14.15 2.76
N GLY A 138 -0.05 -13.30 3.76
CA GLY A 138 1.16 -12.47 3.91
C GLY A 138 1.15 -11.14 3.16
N SER A 139 0.08 -10.80 2.41
CA SER A 139 -0.01 -9.53 1.66
C SER A 139 -0.57 -8.35 2.46
N ILE A 140 -0.95 -8.55 3.72
CA ILE A 140 -1.45 -7.50 4.61
C ILE A 140 -0.37 -7.16 5.64
N PHE A 141 0.04 -5.90 5.65
CA PHE A 141 1.03 -5.35 6.57
C PHE A 141 0.35 -4.38 7.51
N ILE A 142 0.53 -4.57 8.81
CA ILE A 142 -0.10 -3.73 9.84
C ILE A 142 1.00 -3.07 10.66
N SER A 143 0.88 -1.78 10.81
CA SER A 143 1.73 -0.97 11.70
C SER A 143 0.90 -0.39 12.82
N TYR A 144 1.49 -0.27 13.99
CA TYR A 144 0.85 0.28 15.18
C TYR A 144 1.59 1.52 15.63
N ALA A 145 0.85 2.47 16.16
CA ALA A 145 1.40 3.69 16.73
C ALA A 145 0.64 4.05 18.03
N PRO A 146 1.34 4.28 19.14
CA PRO A 146 0.71 4.66 20.37
C PRO A 146 0.04 6.03 20.26
N LEU A 147 -1.14 6.15 20.83
CA LEU A 147 -1.84 7.41 21.00
C LEU A 147 -1.69 7.89 22.46
N PRO A 148 -1.85 9.20 22.72
CA PRO A 148 -1.87 9.72 24.08
C PRO A 148 -2.95 9.02 24.91
N SER A 149 -2.56 8.58 26.10
CA SER A 149 -3.50 8.01 27.06
C SER A 149 -4.51 9.06 27.51
N THR A 150 -5.76 8.64 27.72
CA THR A 150 -6.86 9.50 28.21
C THR A 150 -7.32 9.05 29.58
N ALA A 151 -8.00 9.96 30.30
CA ALA A 151 -8.65 9.60 31.55
C ALA A 151 -9.86 8.69 31.25
N GLY A 152 -9.91 7.54 31.91
CA GLY A 152 -11.04 6.64 31.89
C GLY A 152 -11.93 6.85 33.11
N ALA A 153 -13.00 6.09 33.23
CA ALA A 153 -13.89 6.09 34.39
C ALA A 153 -13.13 5.60 35.66
N GLU A 154 -13.58 6.00 36.82
CA GLU A 154 -13.08 5.55 38.14
C GLU A 154 -11.57 5.75 38.36
N GLY A 155 -10.98 6.82 37.79
CA GLY A 155 -9.56 7.12 37.94
C GLY A 155 -8.64 6.18 37.13
N LYS A 156 -9.19 5.31 36.28
CA LYS A 156 -8.44 4.48 35.35
C LYS A 156 -7.82 5.31 34.23
N VAL A 157 -6.78 4.79 33.60
CA VAL A 157 -6.17 5.37 32.40
C VAL A 157 -6.50 4.49 31.22
N GLN A 158 -6.99 5.10 30.16
CA GLN A 158 -7.28 4.41 28.90
C GLN A 158 -6.05 4.48 27.99
N VAL A 159 -5.47 3.33 27.69
CA VAL A 159 -4.42 3.17 26.68
C VAL A 159 -5.04 3.07 25.31
N GLN A 160 -4.46 3.74 24.32
CA GLN A 160 -4.97 3.78 22.96
C GLN A 160 -3.83 3.52 21.98
N GLU A 161 -4.13 2.73 20.92
CA GLU A 161 -3.24 2.43 19.83
C GLU A 161 -3.96 2.72 18.49
N LYS A 162 -3.19 3.22 17.53
CA LYS A 162 -3.65 3.38 16.15
C LYS A 162 -3.06 2.26 15.31
N GLY A 163 -3.90 1.43 14.70
CA GLY A 163 -3.49 0.47 13.68
C GLY A 163 -3.65 1.06 12.26
N THR A 164 -2.71 0.77 11.39
CA THR A 164 -2.80 1.09 9.96
C THR A 164 -2.46 -0.16 9.16
N ALA A 165 -3.40 -0.61 8.31
CA ALA A 165 -3.20 -1.73 7.42
C ALA A 165 -2.86 -1.25 6.00
N THR A 166 -1.84 -1.84 5.41
CA THR A 166 -1.49 -1.72 3.99
C THR A 166 -1.59 -3.09 3.36
N ALA A 167 -2.40 -3.24 2.32
CA ALA A 167 -2.62 -4.53 1.66
C ALA A 167 -2.23 -4.47 0.19
N PHE A 168 -1.55 -5.51 -0.30
CA PHE A 168 -1.30 -5.74 -1.70
C PHE A 168 -2.35 -6.71 -2.25
N ILE A 169 -3.10 -6.24 -3.22
CA ILE A 169 -4.12 -7.04 -3.91
C ILE A 169 -3.67 -7.31 -5.34
N PHE A 170 -3.96 -8.48 -5.84
CA PHE A 170 -3.55 -8.92 -7.17
C PHE A 170 -4.77 -9.13 -8.05
N PRO A 171 -4.75 -8.65 -9.31
CA PRO A 171 -5.76 -9.06 -10.28
C PRO A 171 -5.69 -10.58 -10.49
N LYS A 172 -6.81 -11.30 -10.36
CA LYS A 172 -6.85 -12.78 -10.47
C LYS A 172 -6.23 -13.27 -11.76
N ASP A 173 -6.62 -12.67 -12.90
CA ASP A 173 -6.13 -13.08 -14.22
C ASP A 173 -4.65 -12.72 -14.40
N GLY A 174 -4.22 -11.55 -13.89
CA GLY A 174 -2.82 -11.13 -13.95
C GLY A 174 -1.92 -12.06 -13.15
N LEU A 175 -2.33 -12.42 -11.93
CA LEU A 175 -1.61 -13.36 -11.09
C LEU A 175 -1.59 -14.76 -11.68
N ALA A 176 -2.73 -15.25 -12.22
CA ALA A 176 -2.82 -16.54 -12.90
C ALA A 176 -1.86 -16.62 -14.10
N LYS A 177 -1.82 -15.58 -14.93
CA LYS A 177 -0.89 -15.48 -16.08
C LYS A 177 0.57 -15.51 -15.63
N ALA A 178 0.91 -14.79 -14.57
CA ALA A 178 2.27 -14.78 -14.04
C ALA A 178 2.69 -16.16 -13.51
N ILE A 179 1.78 -16.85 -12.81
CA ILE A 179 1.99 -18.22 -12.32
C ILE A 179 2.12 -19.19 -13.50
N ALA A 180 1.21 -19.13 -14.48
CA ALA A 180 1.24 -19.99 -15.66
C ALA A 180 2.55 -19.85 -16.44
N TYR A 181 3.00 -18.62 -16.65
CA TYR A 181 4.25 -18.33 -17.35
C TYR A 181 5.48 -18.94 -16.67
N ARG A 182 5.45 -19.02 -15.34
CA ARG A 182 6.57 -19.57 -14.56
C ARG A 182 6.51 -21.10 -14.39
N SER A 183 5.31 -21.67 -14.35
CA SER A 183 5.10 -23.06 -13.90
C SER A 183 4.65 -24.00 -15.02
N VAL A 184 4.08 -23.47 -16.11
CA VAL A 184 3.56 -24.27 -17.23
C VAL A 184 4.42 -24.08 -18.46
N GLY A 185 5.29 -25.04 -18.77
CA GLY A 185 6.27 -24.95 -19.87
C GLY A 185 5.64 -24.77 -21.27
N THR A 186 4.39 -25.16 -21.44
CA THR A 186 3.62 -25.04 -22.71
C THR A 186 2.75 -23.77 -22.76
N TYR A 187 2.79 -22.92 -21.73
CA TYR A 187 1.99 -21.71 -21.69
C TYR A 187 2.47 -20.69 -22.73
N ALA A 188 1.58 -20.30 -23.63
CA ALA A 188 1.84 -19.37 -24.73
C ALA A 188 0.95 -18.11 -24.68
N GLY A 189 0.50 -17.72 -23.47
CA GLY A 189 -0.32 -16.51 -23.28
C GLY A 189 -1.82 -16.71 -23.35
N GLN A 190 -2.31 -17.95 -23.29
CA GLN A 190 -3.74 -18.27 -23.26
C GLN A 190 -4.42 -17.63 -22.04
N ASN A 191 -5.73 -17.47 -22.13
CA ASN A 191 -6.49 -16.93 -21.01
C ASN A 191 -6.58 -17.94 -19.87
N VAL A 192 -6.12 -17.52 -18.71
CA VAL A 192 -6.17 -18.28 -17.46
C VAL A 192 -6.71 -17.41 -16.36
N THR A 193 -7.39 -18.00 -15.41
CA THR A 193 -7.84 -17.33 -14.20
C THR A 193 -7.42 -18.10 -12.96
N LEU A 194 -7.34 -17.41 -11.84
CA LEU A 194 -6.99 -18.01 -10.56
C LEU A 194 -8.24 -18.61 -9.93
N GLU A 195 -8.23 -19.90 -9.64
CA GLU A 195 -9.29 -20.58 -8.93
C GLU A 195 -9.07 -20.51 -7.42
N THR A 196 -7.88 -20.85 -6.95
CA THR A 196 -7.49 -20.73 -5.54
C THR A 196 -6.09 -20.14 -5.38
N ALA A 197 -5.91 -19.33 -4.33
CA ALA A 197 -4.63 -18.74 -3.95
C ALA A 197 -4.28 -18.97 -2.47
N GLU A 198 -5.12 -19.70 -1.74
CA GLU A 198 -4.98 -19.89 -0.29
C GLU A 198 -3.70 -20.62 0.09
N GLY A 199 -3.18 -21.44 -0.81
CA GLY A 199 -1.90 -22.13 -0.63
C GLY A 199 -0.66 -21.31 -0.97
N LEU A 200 -0.81 -20.06 -1.43
CA LEU A 200 0.29 -19.13 -1.68
C LEU A 200 0.65 -18.38 -0.41
N THR A 201 1.90 -17.98 -0.29
CA THR A 201 2.38 -17.07 0.76
C THR A 201 3.28 -16.02 0.16
N LEU A 202 3.00 -14.77 0.48
CA LEU A 202 3.82 -13.63 0.11
C LEU A 202 4.77 -13.29 1.25
N THR A 203 6.06 -13.19 0.93
CA THR A 203 7.10 -12.79 1.86
C THR A 203 7.90 -11.63 1.29
N PRO A 204 8.03 -10.51 2.01
CA PRO A 204 8.87 -9.40 1.59
C PRO A 204 10.31 -9.85 1.38
N LYS A 205 10.91 -9.43 0.27
CA LYS A 205 12.35 -9.62 0.06
C LYS A 205 13.09 -8.60 0.93
N ASN A 206 14.10 -9.03 1.64
CA ASN A 206 14.88 -8.20 2.59
C ASN A 206 14.14 -7.80 3.90
N GLY A 207 12.99 -8.37 4.21
CA GLY A 207 12.25 -8.09 5.46
C GLY A 207 11.65 -6.68 5.55
N GLU A 208 11.58 -5.95 4.44
CA GLU A 208 11.02 -4.61 4.40
C GLU A 208 9.50 -4.64 4.58
N THR A 209 8.99 -3.79 5.47
CA THR A 209 7.56 -3.57 5.60
C THR A 209 7.16 -2.40 4.69
N PRO A 210 6.35 -2.65 3.65
CA PRO A 210 5.94 -1.59 2.75
C PRO A 210 5.00 -0.60 3.44
N THR A 211 5.11 0.66 3.05
CA THR A 211 4.25 1.75 3.50
C THR A 211 3.39 2.27 2.34
N PRO A 212 2.31 3.02 2.60
CA PRO A 212 1.49 3.61 1.54
C PRO A 212 2.25 4.51 0.56
N SER A 213 3.43 5.02 0.96
CA SER A 213 4.31 5.86 0.14
C SER A 213 5.39 5.09 -0.60
N SER A 214 5.48 3.77 -0.43
CA SER A 214 6.47 2.95 -1.13
C SER A 214 6.18 2.94 -2.63
N SER A 215 7.12 3.38 -3.44
CA SER A 215 7.01 3.41 -4.91
C SER A 215 7.24 2.04 -5.56
N ALA A 216 7.90 1.12 -4.84
CA ALA A 216 8.15 -0.24 -5.28
C ALA A 216 8.16 -1.19 -4.09
N PHE A 217 7.74 -2.42 -4.32
CA PHE A 217 7.74 -3.49 -3.32
C PHE A 217 8.22 -4.79 -3.97
N VAL A 218 9.26 -5.37 -3.42
CA VAL A 218 9.84 -6.63 -3.92
C VAL A 218 9.52 -7.75 -2.94
N PHE A 219 8.95 -8.83 -3.43
CA PHE A 219 8.52 -9.96 -2.62
C PHE A 219 8.78 -11.30 -3.31
N ASN A 220 8.82 -12.35 -2.53
CA ASN A 220 8.73 -13.73 -2.99
C ASN A 220 7.28 -14.21 -2.86
N LEU A 221 6.82 -14.99 -3.83
CA LEU A 221 5.53 -15.67 -3.79
C LEU A 221 5.79 -17.16 -3.90
N GLU A 222 5.45 -17.90 -2.87
CA GLU A 222 5.75 -19.32 -2.76
C GLU A 222 4.49 -20.11 -2.38
N GLY A 223 4.42 -21.39 -2.76
CA GLY A 223 3.33 -22.26 -2.39
C GLY A 223 2.61 -22.88 -3.57
N LYS A 224 1.32 -23.19 -3.39
CA LYS A 224 0.45 -23.84 -4.37
C LYS A 224 -0.74 -22.94 -4.70
N ALA A 225 -1.08 -22.87 -5.98
CA ALA A 225 -2.28 -22.21 -6.47
C ALA A 225 -2.94 -23.07 -7.54
N SER A 226 -4.25 -22.98 -7.64
CA SER A 226 -4.99 -23.58 -8.74
C SER A 226 -5.29 -22.50 -9.78
N ILE A 227 -4.87 -22.75 -11.01
CA ILE A 227 -5.20 -21.91 -12.15
C ILE A 227 -5.99 -22.74 -13.15
N VAL A 228 -6.98 -22.13 -13.78
CA VAL A 228 -7.82 -22.79 -14.77
C VAL A 228 -7.78 -22.01 -16.08
N TRP A 229 -7.83 -22.77 -17.17
CA TRP A 229 -7.93 -22.19 -18.49
C TRP A 229 -9.31 -21.58 -18.71
N VAL A 230 -9.34 -20.38 -19.28
CA VAL A 230 -10.59 -19.71 -19.63
C VAL A 230 -10.88 -19.97 -21.10
N VAL A 231 -11.90 -20.77 -21.32
CA VAL A 231 -12.41 -21.08 -22.69
C VAL A 231 -13.16 -19.86 -23.20
N ASP A 232 -12.81 -19.37 -24.39
CA ASP A 232 -13.55 -18.34 -25.10
C ASP A 232 -14.55 -18.98 -26.06
N PRO A 233 -15.85 -18.96 -25.73
CA PRO A 233 -16.89 -19.55 -26.58
C PRO A 233 -16.93 -18.96 -28.00
N THR A 234 -16.69 -17.64 -28.12
CA THR A 234 -16.73 -16.93 -29.40
C THR A 234 -15.58 -17.35 -30.29
N LYS A 235 -14.39 -17.49 -29.73
CA LYS A 235 -13.20 -17.96 -30.44
C LYS A 235 -13.38 -19.40 -30.93
N ILE A 236 -13.94 -20.27 -30.08
CA ILE A 236 -14.24 -21.65 -30.43
C ILE A 236 -15.26 -21.72 -31.56
N ALA A 237 -16.40 -21.02 -31.41
CA ALA A 237 -17.44 -20.98 -32.45
C ALA A 237 -16.87 -20.51 -33.78
N GLY A 238 -16.09 -19.43 -33.82
CA GLY A 238 -15.44 -18.92 -35.02
C GLY A 238 -14.44 -19.90 -35.65
N SER A 239 -13.74 -20.69 -34.83
CA SER A 239 -12.76 -21.65 -35.34
C SER A 239 -13.37 -22.87 -36.01
N VAL A 240 -14.56 -23.26 -35.59
CA VAL A 240 -15.26 -24.45 -36.13
C VAL A 240 -16.34 -24.10 -37.16
N ALA A 241 -16.69 -22.83 -37.36
CA ALA A 241 -17.70 -22.39 -38.31
C ALA A 241 -17.40 -22.87 -39.73
N GLY A 242 -18.39 -23.41 -40.43
CA GLY A 242 -18.29 -23.97 -41.77
C GLY A 242 -17.43 -25.24 -41.92
N LYS A 243 -16.90 -25.79 -40.80
CA LYS A 243 -16.03 -26.97 -40.84
C LYS A 243 -16.85 -28.28 -40.76
N SER A 244 -16.30 -29.34 -41.34
CA SER A 244 -16.86 -30.68 -41.15
C SER A 244 -16.72 -31.12 -39.69
N ARG A 245 -17.55 -32.07 -39.25
CA ARG A 245 -17.48 -32.62 -37.88
C ARG A 245 -16.10 -33.16 -37.53
N GLN A 246 -15.43 -33.83 -38.48
CA GLN A 246 -14.10 -34.36 -38.26
C GLN A 246 -13.06 -33.26 -38.14
N ALA A 247 -13.10 -32.24 -39.01
CA ALA A 247 -12.22 -31.09 -38.95
C ALA A 247 -12.41 -30.29 -37.64
N SER A 248 -13.68 -30.12 -37.23
CA SER A 248 -13.98 -29.44 -35.94
C SER A 248 -13.42 -30.20 -34.75
N ASN A 249 -13.48 -31.52 -34.69
CA ASN A 249 -12.85 -32.30 -33.63
C ASN A 249 -11.31 -32.09 -33.58
N THR A 250 -10.67 -32.08 -34.77
CA THR A 250 -9.22 -31.84 -34.86
C THR A 250 -8.86 -30.43 -34.39
N ILE A 251 -9.65 -29.42 -34.77
CA ILE A 251 -9.48 -28.04 -34.35
C ILE A 251 -9.63 -27.93 -32.84
N LEU A 252 -10.68 -28.52 -32.25
CA LEU A 252 -10.96 -28.48 -30.84
C LEU A 252 -9.88 -29.18 -30.00
N ALA A 253 -9.31 -30.27 -30.49
CA ALA A 253 -8.17 -30.94 -29.86
C ALA A 253 -6.88 -30.09 -29.86
N GLY A 254 -6.81 -29.06 -30.69
CA GLY A 254 -5.69 -28.11 -30.71
C GLY A 254 -5.79 -26.96 -29.67
N PHE A 255 -6.92 -26.86 -28.97
CA PHE A 255 -7.10 -25.86 -27.92
C PHE A 255 -6.64 -26.44 -26.59
N PRO A 256 -5.53 -25.92 -25.97
CA PRO A 256 -5.04 -26.44 -24.68
C PRO A 256 -6.00 -26.21 -23.53
N GLU A 257 -6.93 -25.27 -23.70
CA GLU A 257 -8.00 -24.96 -22.74
C GLU A 257 -9.18 -25.94 -22.79
N VAL A 258 -9.20 -26.89 -23.75
CA VAL A 258 -10.29 -27.84 -23.96
C VAL A 258 -9.79 -29.26 -23.69
N ASP A 259 -10.20 -29.83 -22.58
CA ASP A 259 -9.89 -31.24 -22.26
C ASP A 259 -10.76 -32.19 -23.08
N LYS A 260 -12.06 -31.91 -23.17
CA LYS A 260 -13.02 -32.73 -23.92
C LYS A 260 -14.07 -31.86 -24.56
N ALA A 261 -14.39 -32.13 -25.82
CA ALA A 261 -15.48 -31.49 -26.52
C ALA A 261 -16.46 -32.52 -27.07
N VAL A 262 -17.77 -32.21 -27.02
CA VAL A 262 -18.84 -33.00 -27.59
C VAL A 262 -19.56 -32.14 -28.62
N LEU A 263 -19.55 -32.55 -29.87
CA LEU A 263 -20.21 -31.86 -30.96
C LEU A 263 -21.60 -32.49 -31.23
N SER A 264 -22.64 -31.65 -31.15
CA SER A 264 -24.01 -32.03 -31.50
C SER A 264 -24.51 -31.16 -32.66
N LEU A 265 -24.80 -31.75 -33.79
CA LEU A 265 -25.36 -31.05 -34.95
C LEU A 265 -26.87 -31.26 -35.02
N LYS A 266 -27.59 -30.22 -35.37
CA LYS A 266 -29.02 -30.26 -35.64
C LYS A 266 -29.28 -29.65 -37.02
N PRO A 267 -29.89 -30.38 -37.94
CA PRO A 267 -30.34 -31.79 -37.82
C PRO A 267 -29.14 -32.75 -37.74
N PHE A 268 -29.35 -33.94 -37.15
CA PHE A 268 -28.27 -34.91 -36.85
C PHE A 268 -27.51 -35.42 -38.07
N TRP A 269 -28.10 -35.31 -39.27
CA TRP A 269 -27.49 -35.68 -40.56
C TRP A 269 -26.63 -34.55 -41.17
N ALA A 270 -26.58 -33.37 -40.55
CA ALA A 270 -25.71 -32.32 -41.04
C ALA A 270 -24.23 -32.74 -40.95
N GLY A 271 -23.52 -32.59 -42.06
CA GLY A 271 -22.10 -32.98 -42.15
C GLY A 271 -21.12 -31.87 -41.74
N THR A 272 -21.61 -30.62 -41.70
CA THR A 272 -20.80 -29.42 -41.42
C THR A 272 -21.44 -28.56 -40.33
N MET A 273 -20.63 -27.83 -39.62
CA MET A 273 -21.07 -26.79 -38.71
C MET A 273 -21.68 -25.61 -39.47
N PRO A 274 -22.60 -24.84 -38.86
CA PRO A 274 -23.09 -23.58 -39.45
C PRO A 274 -21.94 -22.67 -39.89
N GLU A 275 -22.13 -21.92 -40.96
CA GLU A 275 -21.14 -20.95 -41.46
C GLU A 275 -21.10 -19.72 -40.58
N ASP A 276 -22.24 -19.32 -40.02
CA ASP A 276 -22.29 -18.20 -39.05
C ASP A 276 -21.92 -18.68 -37.63
N PRO A 277 -20.83 -18.17 -37.05
CA PRO A 277 -20.46 -18.49 -35.68
C PRO A 277 -21.55 -18.19 -34.62
N ALA A 278 -22.46 -17.24 -34.92
CA ALA A 278 -23.54 -16.87 -34.00
C ALA A 278 -24.59 -17.99 -33.83
N GLU A 279 -24.70 -18.90 -34.81
CA GLU A 279 -25.57 -20.05 -34.74
C GLU A 279 -24.98 -21.25 -33.98
N ILE A 280 -23.68 -21.15 -33.60
CA ILE A 280 -22.96 -22.19 -32.87
C ILE A 280 -23.02 -21.89 -31.38
N LYS A 281 -23.85 -22.64 -30.66
CA LYS A 281 -23.94 -22.53 -29.20
C LYS A 281 -22.83 -23.35 -28.55
N VAL A 282 -21.89 -22.66 -27.91
CA VAL A 282 -20.84 -23.26 -27.08
C VAL A 282 -21.25 -23.21 -25.60
N THR A 283 -21.32 -24.39 -24.98
CA THR A 283 -21.55 -24.50 -23.53
C THR A 283 -20.26 -24.99 -22.87
N VAL A 284 -19.74 -24.24 -21.93
CA VAL A 284 -18.53 -24.59 -21.19
C VAL A 284 -18.93 -25.20 -19.85
N GLU A 285 -18.54 -26.44 -19.63
CA GLU A 285 -18.68 -27.11 -18.33
C GLU A 285 -17.33 -27.11 -17.66
N LYS A 286 -17.31 -26.84 -16.35
CA LYS A 286 -16.07 -26.97 -15.58
C LYS A 286 -15.64 -28.42 -15.53
N ALA A 287 -14.35 -28.68 -15.77
CA ALA A 287 -13.77 -29.96 -15.48
C ALA A 287 -14.04 -30.32 -14.01
N LYS A 288 -14.56 -31.50 -13.75
CA LYS A 288 -14.64 -32.02 -12.39
C LYS A 288 -13.21 -32.27 -11.96
N GLY A 289 -12.71 -31.46 -10.99
CA GLY A 289 -11.42 -31.70 -10.39
C GLY A 289 -11.38 -33.13 -9.81
N GLU A 290 -10.29 -33.82 -10.10
CA GLU A 290 -9.93 -35.05 -9.41
C GLU A 290 -9.51 -34.74 -7.97
#